data_45dd0f41af3ceda627db640bd583efb5
#
_entry.id   45dd0f41af3ceda627db640bd583efb5
#
_cell.length_a   1.000
_cell.length_b   1.000
_cell.length_c   1.000
_cell.angle_alpha   90.00
_cell.angle_beta   90.00
_cell.angle_gamma   90.00
#
_symmetry.space_group_name_H-M   'P 1'
#
loop_
_entity.id
_entity.type
_entity.pdbx_description
1 polymer ?
#
loop_
_entity_poly.entity_id
_entity_poly.type
_entity_poly.pdbx_seq_one_letter_code
_entity_poly.pdbx_strand_id
1 'polypeptide(L)'
;RQPSNSSTGELDMTALNFNENTYYVGFDANQGAELQGTMIRDYIEANIDTIDRNGDGIIGYVLAVGDIGHNDSIARTRGVRSALGTGVDADGSINSEPVGTNTDGSSSIVQDGTIEVNGQTYTVRELASQEMKNSAGATWDAATAGNAINTWSASFGDQIDVVVSNNDGMGMSMFNAWSKDNSVPTFGYDANSDAVAAIAEGYGGTISQHADVQAYLTLRVLRNALDGVDIDTGIGTPDEAGNVLSSDVFTYNADERSYYALNVAVTADNYQDFLDSTVVYAPVSN
;
A
#
# COMPACT_ATOMS: atom_id res chain seq x y z
N ARG A 1 -3.12 11.15 -9.31
CA ARG A 1 -3.64 9.77 -9.30
C ARG A 1 -3.40 9.13 -10.65
N GLN A 2 -2.99 7.88 -10.66
CA GLN A 2 -2.91 7.12 -11.90
C GLN A 2 -4.30 7.07 -12.55
N PRO A 3 -4.42 7.44 -13.84
CA PRO A 3 -5.68 7.26 -14.55
C PRO A 3 -5.96 5.76 -14.68
N SER A 4 -6.93 5.25 -13.97
CA SER A 4 -7.26 3.82 -13.99
C SER A 4 -8.77 3.59 -14.03
N ASN A 5 -9.16 2.50 -14.66
CA ASN A 5 -10.52 2.00 -14.63
C ASN A 5 -10.81 1.48 -13.22
N SER A 6 -11.79 2.06 -12.54
CA SER A 6 -12.14 1.70 -11.16
C SER A 6 -12.65 0.25 -11.01
N SER A 7 -13.15 -0.35 -12.09
CA SER A 7 -13.66 -1.73 -12.06
C SER A 7 -12.57 -2.77 -12.27
N THR A 8 -11.58 -2.49 -13.15
CA THR A 8 -10.52 -3.45 -13.50
C THR A 8 -9.17 -3.12 -12.87
N GLY A 9 -8.95 -1.87 -12.44
CA GLY A 9 -7.64 -1.38 -11.99
C GLY A 9 -6.65 -1.10 -13.13
N GLU A 10 -7.02 -1.40 -14.38
CA GLU A 10 -6.16 -1.16 -15.54
C GLU A 10 -6.03 0.33 -15.86
N LEU A 11 -4.90 0.71 -16.46
CA LEU A 11 -4.65 2.07 -16.89
C LEU A 11 -5.71 2.55 -17.88
N ASP A 12 -6.31 3.71 -17.61
CA ASP A 12 -7.23 4.37 -18.54
C ASP A 12 -6.46 5.39 -19.42
N MET A 13 -6.17 4.97 -20.64
CA MET A 13 -5.47 5.80 -21.62
C MET A 13 -6.27 7.00 -22.12
N THR A 14 -7.57 7.10 -21.84
CA THR A 14 -8.43 8.20 -22.31
C THR A 14 -7.90 9.55 -21.83
N ALA A 15 -7.50 9.64 -20.57
CA ALA A 15 -6.93 10.87 -19.99
C ALA A 15 -5.57 11.24 -20.62
N LEU A 16 -4.70 10.25 -20.83
CA LEU A 16 -3.36 10.46 -21.43
C LEU A 16 -3.44 10.77 -22.92
N ASN A 17 -4.44 10.27 -23.62
CA ASN A 17 -4.68 10.55 -25.04
C ASN A 17 -5.46 11.84 -25.30
N PHE A 18 -5.78 12.62 -24.26
CA PHE A 18 -6.42 13.93 -24.43
C PHE A 18 -5.57 14.88 -25.31
N ASN A 19 -4.25 14.85 -25.13
CA ASN A 19 -3.30 15.66 -25.86
C ASN A 19 -1.94 14.94 -25.91
N GLU A 20 -1.17 15.13 -26.98
CA GLU A 20 0.18 14.57 -27.13
C GLU A 20 1.18 15.03 -26.06
N ASN A 21 0.91 16.17 -25.41
CA ASN A 21 1.71 16.73 -24.32
C ASN A 21 1.13 16.40 -22.92
N THR A 22 0.23 15.43 -22.82
CA THR A 22 -0.27 14.94 -21.53
C THR A 22 0.63 13.82 -21.03
N TYR A 23 1.20 14.01 -19.85
CA TYR A 23 2.08 13.04 -19.17
C TYR A 23 1.48 12.65 -17.84
N TYR A 24 1.71 11.41 -17.44
CA TYR A 24 1.51 10.97 -16.06
C TYR A 24 2.86 10.91 -15.33
N VAL A 25 2.90 11.47 -14.14
CA VAL A 25 4.01 11.31 -13.20
C VAL A 25 3.44 10.88 -11.85
N GLY A 26 3.87 9.74 -11.36
CA GLY A 26 3.36 9.18 -10.11
C GLY A 26 3.99 7.83 -9.83
N PHE A 27 3.21 6.91 -9.28
CA PHE A 27 3.58 5.52 -9.03
C PHE A 27 2.54 4.58 -9.65
N ASP A 28 2.88 3.31 -9.80
CA ASP A 28 1.93 2.27 -10.19
C ASP A 28 1.18 1.77 -8.95
N ALA A 29 -0.12 2.09 -8.88
CA ALA A 29 -0.96 1.74 -7.74
C ALA A 29 -1.16 0.23 -7.58
N ASN A 30 -1.23 -0.52 -8.69
CA ASN A 30 -1.38 -1.97 -8.64
C ASN A 30 -0.09 -2.65 -8.18
N GLN A 31 1.05 -2.25 -8.72
CA GLN A 31 2.36 -2.76 -8.30
C GLN A 31 2.62 -2.50 -6.81
N GLY A 32 2.31 -1.30 -6.31
CA GLY A 32 2.44 -0.98 -4.89
C GLY A 32 1.47 -1.77 -4.00
N ALA A 33 0.26 -2.03 -4.49
CA ALA A 33 -0.74 -2.84 -3.80
C ALA A 33 -0.33 -4.32 -3.70
N GLU A 34 0.19 -4.89 -4.79
CA GLU A 34 0.75 -6.25 -4.79
C GLU A 34 1.93 -6.36 -3.82
N LEU A 35 2.78 -5.34 -3.79
CA LEU A 35 3.92 -5.28 -2.87
C LEU A 35 3.48 -5.21 -1.41
N GLN A 36 2.42 -4.44 -1.08
CA GLN A 36 1.86 -4.43 0.27
C GLN A 36 1.33 -5.81 0.66
N GLY A 37 0.55 -6.44 -0.21
CA GLY A 37 0.03 -7.78 0.04
C GLY A 37 1.14 -8.81 0.22
N THR A 38 2.16 -8.79 -0.63
CA THR A 38 3.33 -9.68 -0.54
C THR A 38 4.08 -9.46 0.77
N MET A 39 4.37 -8.22 1.15
CA MET A 39 5.03 -7.88 2.41
C MET A 39 4.29 -8.47 3.63
N ILE A 40 2.97 -8.36 3.66
CA ILE A 40 2.14 -8.92 4.74
C ILE A 40 2.22 -10.45 4.74
N ARG A 41 2.09 -11.07 3.58
CA ARG A 41 2.17 -12.51 3.42
C ARG A 41 3.55 -13.04 3.85
N ASP A 42 4.63 -12.44 3.39
CA ASP A 42 6.00 -12.81 3.75
C ASP A 42 6.22 -12.71 5.27
N TYR A 43 5.66 -11.68 5.91
CA TYR A 43 5.70 -11.55 7.36
C TYR A 43 4.96 -12.69 8.06
N ILE A 44 3.76 -13.04 7.61
CA ILE A 44 2.98 -14.18 8.15
C ILE A 44 3.77 -15.49 7.97
N GLU A 45 4.33 -15.72 6.79
CA GLU A 45 5.11 -16.92 6.49
C GLU A 45 6.36 -17.03 7.38
N ALA A 46 7.06 -15.91 7.60
CA ALA A 46 8.25 -15.87 8.45
C ALA A 46 7.94 -16.09 9.95
N ASN A 47 6.71 -15.78 10.38
CA ASN A 47 6.29 -15.87 11.77
C ASN A 47 5.21 -16.94 12.01
N ILE A 48 5.09 -17.93 11.12
CA ILE A 48 3.97 -18.88 11.07
C ILE A 48 3.75 -19.65 12.38
N ASP A 49 4.82 -19.93 13.12
CA ASP A 49 4.76 -20.67 14.38
C ASP A 49 4.18 -19.87 15.55
N THR A 50 4.06 -18.54 15.41
CA THR A 50 3.66 -17.62 16.49
C THR A 50 2.59 -16.62 16.11
N ILE A 51 2.26 -16.51 14.83
CA ILE A 51 1.33 -15.49 14.32
C ILE A 51 -0.12 -15.76 14.76
N ASP A 52 -0.54 -17.02 14.81
CA ASP A 52 -1.85 -17.43 15.33
C ASP A 52 -1.84 -17.35 16.86
N ARG A 53 -2.33 -16.21 17.37
CA ARG A 53 -2.19 -15.83 18.79
C ARG A 53 -3.07 -16.64 19.74
N ASN A 54 -4.24 -17.08 19.28
CA ASN A 54 -5.18 -17.87 20.07
C ASN A 54 -5.09 -19.37 19.81
N GLY A 55 -4.35 -19.80 18.78
CA GLY A 55 -4.13 -21.20 18.43
C GLY A 55 -5.35 -21.89 17.84
N ASP A 56 -6.26 -21.14 17.19
CA ASP A 56 -7.48 -21.71 16.61
C ASP A 56 -7.30 -22.25 15.17
N GLY A 57 -6.12 -22.06 14.59
CA GLY A 57 -5.76 -22.48 13.24
C GLY A 57 -6.21 -21.50 12.15
N ILE A 58 -6.63 -20.29 12.53
CA ILE A 58 -7.05 -19.23 11.63
C ILE A 58 -6.18 -18.01 11.88
N ILE A 59 -5.55 -17.49 10.83
CA ILE A 59 -4.83 -16.22 10.89
C ILE A 59 -5.83 -15.10 10.59
N GLY A 60 -6.26 -14.42 11.64
CA GLY A 60 -7.26 -13.36 11.56
C GLY A 60 -6.66 -11.99 11.30
N TYR A 61 -7.19 -11.25 10.33
CA TYR A 61 -6.79 -9.86 10.13
C TYR A 61 -7.97 -8.89 10.08
N VAL A 62 -7.69 -7.63 10.37
CA VAL A 62 -8.64 -6.51 10.20
C VAL A 62 -8.06 -5.49 9.23
N LEU A 63 -8.94 -4.81 8.45
CA LEU A 63 -8.53 -3.92 7.37
C LEU A 63 -9.20 -2.55 7.46
N ALA A 64 -8.40 -1.49 7.62
CA ALA A 64 -8.85 -0.11 7.49
C ALA A 64 -8.82 0.33 6.03
N VAL A 65 -10.00 0.47 5.41
CA VAL A 65 -10.18 0.93 4.03
C VAL A 65 -10.25 2.46 4.01
N GLY A 66 -9.46 3.11 3.15
CA GLY A 66 -9.37 4.57 3.11
C GLY A 66 -10.65 5.23 2.57
N ASP A 67 -10.92 5.03 1.28
CA ASP A 67 -12.07 5.58 0.56
C ASP A 67 -12.49 4.59 -0.52
N ILE A 68 -13.70 4.09 -0.46
CA ILE A 68 -14.22 3.08 -1.39
C ILE A 68 -14.30 3.56 -2.85
N GLY A 69 -14.30 4.89 -3.08
CA GLY A 69 -14.28 5.50 -4.40
C GLY A 69 -12.90 5.93 -4.91
N HIS A 70 -11.84 5.67 -4.12
CA HIS A 70 -10.48 6.09 -4.47
C HIS A 70 -9.69 4.93 -5.08
N ASN A 71 -9.11 5.13 -6.29
CA ASN A 71 -8.40 4.07 -7.01
C ASN A 71 -7.31 3.40 -6.19
N ASP A 72 -6.51 4.16 -5.43
CA ASP A 72 -5.44 3.60 -4.60
C ASP A 72 -5.99 2.75 -3.45
N SER A 73 -7.10 3.17 -2.82
CA SER A 73 -7.76 2.39 -1.78
C SER A 73 -8.30 1.07 -2.33
N ILE A 74 -8.93 1.12 -3.52
CA ILE A 74 -9.41 -0.06 -4.24
C ILE A 74 -8.24 -1.00 -4.54
N ALA A 75 -7.15 -0.48 -5.11
CA ALA A 75 -5.97 -1.28 -5.44
C ALA A 75 -5.34 -1.92 -4.19
N ARG A 76 -5.09 -1.13 -3.14
CA ARG A 76 -4.47 -1.60 -1.89
C ARG A 76 -5.32 -2.67 -1.19
N THR A 77 -6.64 -2.49 -1.13
CA THR A 77 -7.56 -3.51 -0.58
C THR A 77 -7.51 -4.81 -1.39
N ARG A 78 -7.55 -4.71 -2.73
CA ARG A 78 -7.44 -5.87 -3.61
C ARG A 78 -6.09 -6.58 -3.50
N GLY A 79 -4.99 -5.83 -3.44
CA GLY A 79 -3.64 -6.39 -3.31
C GLY A 79 -3.47 -7.23 -2.05
N VAL A 80 -3.95 -6.73 -0.90
CA VAL A 80 -3.95 -7.47 0.36
C VAL A 80 -4.80 -8.75 0.26
N ARG A 81 -6.03 -8.65 -0.22
CA ARG A 81 -6.93 -9.80 -0.35
C ARG A 81 -6.40 -10.84 -1.33
N SER A 82 -5.80 -10.40 -2.44
CA SER A 82 -5.17 -11.28 -3.41
C SER A 82 -4.03 -12.08 -2.79
N ALA A 83 -3.11 -11.41 -2.10
CA ALA A 83 -1.96 -12.06 -1.50
C ALA A 83 -2.32 -13.04 -0.38
N LEU A 84 -3.39 -12.74 0.36
CA LEU A 84 -3.88 -13.57 1.46
C LEU A 84 -4.93 -14.60 1.02
N GLY A 85 -5.30 -14.61 -0.28
CA GLY A 85 -6.29 -15.54 -0.82
C GLY A 85 -7.73 -15.27 -0.37
N THR A 86 -7.98 -14.14 0.30
CA THR A 86 -9.32 -13.74 0.70
C THR A 86 -9.99 -12.92 -0.41
N GLY A 87 -11.28 -13.04 -0.60
CA GLY A 87 -12.03 -12.18 -1.51
C GLY A 87 -11.85 -12.41 -2.99
N VAL A 88 -11.41 -13.60 -3.40
CA VAL A 88 -11.38 -14.00 -4.82
C VAL A 88 -12.76 -14.53 -5.18
N ASP A 89 -13.48 -13.81 -6.03
CA ASP A 89 -14.79 -14.24 -6.55
C ASP A 89 -14.66 -15.40 -7.55
N ALA A 90 -15.77 -16.08 -7.84
CA ALA A 90 -15.80 -17.24 -8.74
C ALA A 90 -15.35 -16.93 -10.18
N ASP A 91 -15.37 -15.67 -10.59
CA ASP A 91 -14.88 -15.19 -11.90
C ASP A 91 -13.40 -14.73 -11.86
N GLY A 92 -12.75 -14.85 -10.69
CA GLY A 92 -11.36 -14.43 -10.48
C GLY A 92 -11.19 -12.95 -10.15
N SER A 93 -12.27 -12.17 -10.05
CA SER A 93 -12.21 -10.79 -9.59
C SER A 93 -11.99 -10.73 -8.07
N ILE A 94 -11.45 -9.61 -7.58
CA ILE A 94 -11.23 -9.40 -6.15
C ILE A 94 -12.01 -8.17 -5.71
N ASN A 95 -12.89 -8.39 -4.76
CA ASN A 95 -13.74 -7.33 -4.21
C ASN A 95 -12.92 -6.33 -3.37
N SER A 96 -13.22 -5.04 -3.47
CA SER A 96 -12.61 -3.96 -2.68
C SER A 96 -13.56 -3.34 -1.65
N GLU A 97 -14.82 -3.79 -1.60
CA GLU A 97 -15.80 -3.29 -0.63
C GLU A 97 -15.49 -3.77 0.79
N PRO A 98 -15.75 -2.95 1.82
CA PRO A 98 -15.62 -3.39 3.21
C PRO A 98 -16.64 -4.49 3.57
N VAL A 99 -16.21 -5.46 4.36
CA VAL A 99 -17.08 -6.58 4.81
C VAL A 99 -17.94 -6.24 6.03
N GLY A 100 -17.65 -5.15 6.74
CA GLY A 100 -18.18 -4.93 8.09
C GLY A 100 -17.53 -5.90 9.08
N THR A 101 -18.26 -6.92 9.51
CA THR A 101 -17.77 -8.02 10.37
C THR A 101 -17.97 -9.37 9.68
N ASN A 102 -17.00 -10.26 9.82
CA ASN A 102 -17.02 -11.60 9.23
C ASN A 102 -16.52 -12.62 10.26
N THR A 103 -17.43 -13.03 11.16
CA THR A 103 -17.08 -13.86 12.32
C THR A 103 -16.93 -15.35 12.00
N ASP A 104 -17.49 -15.81 10.89
CA ASP A 104 -17.58 -17.23 10.53
C ASP A 104 -16.99 -17.57 9.14
N GLY A 105 -16.34 -16.59 8.48
CA GLY A 105 -15.74 -16.78 7.16
C GLY A 105 -16.74 -16.86 6.00
N SER A 106 -18.00 -16.53 6.23
CA SER A 106 -19.09 -16.66 5.25
C SER A 106 -19.57 -15.31 4.69
N SER A 107 -18.72 -14.27 4.70
CA SER A 107 -19.06 -12.98 4.11
C SER A 107 -19.50 -13.14 2.65
N SER A 108 -20.48 -12.35 2.23
CA SER A 108 -20.90 -12.30 0.83
C SER A 108 -19.90 -11.57 -0.09
N ILE A 109 -18.91 -10.88 0.49
CA ILE A 109 -17.94 -10.05 -0.23
C ILE A 109 -16.56 -10.73 -0.27
N VAL A 110 -16.12 -11.29 0.87
CA VAL A 110 -14.87 -12.03 0.98
C VAL A 110 -15.12 -13.29 1.80
N GLN A 111 -14.44 -14.38 1.41
CA GLN A 111 -14.45 -15.65 2.13
C GLN A 111 -13.07 -15.92 2.69
N ASP A 112 -12.95 -16.93 3.56
CA ASP A 112 -11.66 -17.37 4.05
C ASP A 112 -10.73 -17.74 2.89
N GLY A 113 -9.50 -17.27 3.01
CA GLY A 113 -8.41 -17.65 2.13
C GLY A 113 -7.55 -18.75 2.70
N THR A 114 -6.55 -19.16 1.93
CA THR A 114 -5.54 -20.10 2.38
C THR A 114 -4.16 -19.66 1.92
N ILE A 115 -3.17 -19.89 2.79
CA ILE A 115 -1.75 -19.77 2.45
C ILE A 115 -1.05 -21.10 2.73
N GLU A 116 -0.04 -21.44 1.92
CA GLU A 116 0.75 -22.64 2.15
C GLU A 116 2.16 -22.28 2.60
N VAL A 117 2.56 -22.79 3.76
CA VAL A 117 3.88 -22.57 4.34
C VAL A 117 4.48 -23.90 4.71
N ASN A 118 5.68 -24.22 4.21
CA ASN A 118 6.40 -25.46 4.50
C ASN A 118 5.58 -26.75 4.20
N GLY A 119 4.65 -26.67 3.22
CA GLY A 119 3.79 -27.81 2.84
C GLY A 119 2.58 -28.01 3.76
N GLN A 120 2.30 -27.06 4.63
CA GLN A 120 1.10 -27.02 5.49
C GLN A 120 0.20 -25.84 5.03
N THR A 121 -1.09 -26.09 4.96
CA THR A 121 -2.12 -25.07 4.61
C THR A 121 -2.65 -24.42 5.87
N TYR A 122 -2.69 -23.09 5.88
CA TYR A 122 -3.26 -22.27 6.95
C TYR A 122 -4.46 -21.50 6.42
N THR A 123 -5.49 -21.37 7.23
CA THR A 123 -6.66 -20.56 6.91
C THR A 123 -6.38 -19.10 7.26
N VAL A 124 -6.78 -18.17 6.39
CA VAL A 124 -6.69 -16.73 6.62
C VAL A 124 -8.08 -16.12 6.55
N ARG A 125 -8.42 -15.29 7.51
CA ARG A 125 -9.75 -14.66 7.59
C ARG A 125 -9.68 -13.16 7.74
N GLU A 126 -10.40 -12.43 6.90
CA GLU A 126 -10.70 -11.01 7.13
C GLU A 126 -11.82 -10.91 8.16
N LEU A 127 -11.46 -10.65 9.42
CA LEU A 127 -12.42 -10.58 10.53
C LEU A 127 -13.34 -9.37 10.43
N ALA A 128 -12.78 -8.22 10.03
CA ALA A 128 -13.54 -7.00 9.82
C ALA A 128 -12.82 -6.04 8.88
N SER A 129 -13.61 -5.27 8.13
CA SER A 129 -13.11 -4.08 7.43
C SER A 129 -14.21 -3.03 7.33
N GLN A 130 -13.79 -1.76 7.31
CA GLN A 130 -14.72 -0.65 7.06
C GLN A 130 -14.00 0.52 6.39
N GLU A 131 -14.78 1.37 5.71
CA GLU A 131 -14.30 2.66 5.21
C GLU A 131 -14.04 3.60 6.39
N MET A 132 -12.83 4.18 6.44
CA MET A 132 -12.46 5.13 7.50
C MET A 132 -12.96 6.52 7.16
N LYS A 133 -14.27 6.69 7.31
CA LYS A 133 -15.02 7.90 7.01
C LYS A 133 -15.64 8.46 8.27
N ASN A 134 -15.37 9.72 8.58
CA ASN A 134 -15.92 10.38 9.75
C ASN A 134 -17.35 10.91 9.51
N SER A 135 -17.99 11.39 10.57
CA SER A 135 -19.37 11.89 10.50
C SER A 135 -19.55 13.15 9.63
N ALA A 136 -18.47 13.85 9.30
CA ALA A 136 -18.47 14.97 8.37
C ALA A 136 -18.29 14.55 6.92
N GLY A 137 -18.09 13.24 6.66
CA GLY A 137 -17.93 12.67 5.32
C GLY A 137 -16.47 12.66 4.81
N ALA A 138 -15.50 13.11 5.60
CA ALA A 138 -14.09 12.99 5.23
C ALA A 138 -13.62 11.55 5.39
N THR A 139 -12.93 11.05 4.38
CA THR A 139 -12.35 9.70 4.29
C THR A 139 -10.88 9.69 4.72
N TRP A 140 -10.25 8.52 4.83
CA TRP A 140 -8.87 8.35 5.32
C TRP A 140 -8.69 8.88 6.75
N ASP A 141 -9.74 8.84 7.56
CA ASP A 141 -9.78 9.46 8.87
C ASP A 141 -9.11 8.58 9.93
N ALA A 142 -7.97 9.07 10.44
CA ALA A 142 -7.16 8.37 11.44
C ALA A 142 -7.91 8.15 12.76
N ALA A 143 -8.74 9.12 13.19
CA ALA A 143 -9.51 8.98 14.43
C ALA A 143 -10.58 7.89 14.30
N THR A 144 -11.22 7.78 13.14
CA THR A 144 -12.16 6.69 12.83
C THR A 144 -11.45 5.34 12.87
N ALA A 145 -10.23 5.23 12.33
CA ALA A 145 -9.43 4.01 12.38
C ALA A 145 -9.06 3.60 13.81
N GLY A 146 -8.65 4.55 14.65
CA GLY A 146 -8.38 4.29 16.07
C GLY A 146 -9.62 3.83 16.85
N ASN A 147 -10.80 4.37 16.53
CA ASN A 147 -12.06 3.91 17.12
C ASN A 147 -12.47 2.52 16.59
N ALA A 148 -12.22 2.25 15.31
CA ALA A 148 -12.51 0.97 14.69
C ALA A 148 -11.72 -0.17 15.36
N ILE A 149 -10.40 0.00 15.56
CA ILE A 149 -9.58 -1.03 16.19
C ILE A 149 -10.02 -1.31 17.62
N ASN A 150 -10.42 -0.28 18.40
CA ASN A 150 -10.96 -0.48 19.74
C ASN A 150 -12.27 -1.29 19.72
N THR A 151 -13.12 -1.09 18.71
CA THR A 151 -14.36 -1.85 18.54
C THR A 151 -14.07 -3.30 18.11
N TRP A 152 -13.18 -3.47 17.15
CA TRP A 152 -12.79 -4.79 16.64
C TRP A 152 -12.08 -5.60 17.71
N SER A 153 -11.14 -5.00 18.46
CA SER A 153 -10.46 -5.71 19.55
C SER A 153 -11.39 -6.12 20.67
N ALA A 154 -12.43 -5.36 20.97
CA ALA A 154 -13.46 -5.75 21.92
C ALA A 154 -14.32 -6.95 21.41
N SER A 155 -14.45 -7.10 20.09
CA SER A 155 -15.26 -8.17 19.47
C SER A 155 -14.45 -9.44 19.23
N PHE A 156 -13.21 -9.32 18.79
CA PHE A 156 -12.37 -10.42 18.32
C PHE A 156 -11.19 -10.75 19.23
N GLY A 157 -10.71 -9.77 20.01
CA GLY A 157 -9.62 -9.98 20.99
C GLY A 157 -8.36 -10.58 20.38
N ASP A 158 -8.00 -11.77 20.84
CA ASP A 158 -6.83 -12.54 20.44
C ASP A 158 -6.98 -13.28 19.09
N GLN A 159 -8.14 -13.20 18.45
CA GLN A 159 -8.32 -13.65 17.06
C GLN A 159 -7.70 -12.65 16.04
N ILE A 160 -7.36 -11.41 16.46
CA ILE A 160 -6.69 -10.45 15.57
C ILE A 160 -5.20 -10.71 15.61
N ASP A 161 -4.67 -11.29 14.57
CA ASP A 161 -3.26 -11.62 14.41
C ASP A 161 -2.50 -10.57 13.60
N VAL A 162 -3.20 -9.88 12.71
CA VAL A 162 -2.62 -8.85 11.83
C VAL A 162 -3.58 -7.66 11.70
N VAL A 163 -3.03 -6.45 11.72
CA VAL A 163 -3.76 -5.21 11.41
C VAL A 163 -3.26 -4.63 10.10
N VAL A 164 -4.16 -4.35 9.20
CA VAL A 164 -3.83 -3.81 7.87
C VAL A 164 -4.53 -2.46 7.67
N SER A 165 -3.83 -1.54 7.05
CA SER A 165 -4.35 -0.22 6.71
C SER A 165 -3.98 0.18 5.28
N ASN A 166 -4.90 0.86 4.60
CA ASN A 166 -4.62 1.43 3.29
C ASN A 166 -3.61 2.59 3.32
N ASN A 167 -3.34 3.21 4.48
CA ASN A 167 -2.25 4.18 4.64
C ASN A 167 -1.70 4.21 6.07
N ASP A 168 -0.53 4.84 6.24
CA ASP A 168 0.14 4.93 7.54
C ASP A 168 -0.61 5.82 8.53
N GLY A 169 -1.26 6.88 8.09
CA GLY A 169 -2.00 7.75 9.02
C GLY A 169 -3.07 7.01 9.81
N MET A 170 -3.83 6.15 9.15
CA MET A 170 -4.81 5.28 9.79
C MET A 170 -4.12 4.11 10.53
N GLY A 171 -3.10 3.50 9.91
CA GLY A 171 -2.32 2.40 10.50
C GLY A 171 -1.68 2.80 11.82
N MET A 172 -1.02 3.95 11.89
CA MET A 172 -0.42 4.48 13.12
C MET A 172 -1.44 4.79 14.21
N SER A 173 -2.64 5.25 13.82
CA SER A 173 -3.72 5.46 14.79
C SER A 173 -4.17 4.13 15.42
N MET A 174 -4.31 3.07 14.64
CA MET A 174 -4.65 1.73 15.15
C MET A 174 -3.50 1.13 15.97
N PHE A 175 -2.26 1.29 15.51
CA PHE A 175 -1.07 0.81 16.20
C PHE A 175 -0.96 1.42 17.59
N ASN A 176 -1.06 2.74 17.71
CA ASN A 176 -0.98 3.44 18.98
C ASN A 176 -2.20 3.20 19.88
N ALA A 177 -3.39 2.95 19.32
CA ALA A 177 -4.60 2.71 20.10
C ALA A 177 -4.66 1.31 20.71
N TRP A 178 -4.06 0.30 20.05
CA TRP A 178 -4.21 -1.08 20.51
C TRP A 178 -3.08 -2.02 20.11
N SER A 179 -2.66 -2.04 18.84
CA SER A 179 -1.80 -3.11 18.30
C SER A 179 -0.44 -3.16 18.96
N LYS A 180 0.17 -2.01 19.26
CA LYS A 180 1.48 -1.91 19.90
C LYS A 180 1.51 -2.61 21.28
N ASP A 181 0.51 -2.32 22.12
CA ASP A 181 0.42 -2.87 23.47
C ASP A 181 0.08 -4.37 23.49
N ASN A 182 -0.45 -4.89 22.39
CA ASN A 182 -0.83 -6.28 22.21
C ASN A 182 0.15 -7.07 21.33
N SER A 183 1.25 -6.43 20.89
CA SER A 183 2.28 -7.04 20.02
C SER A 183 1.71 -7.60 18.71
N VAL A 184 0.72 -6.91 18.13
CA VAL A 184 0.10 -7.28 16.86
C VAL A 184 0.74 -6.45 15.74
N PRO A 185 1.31 -7.09 14.70
CA PRO A 185 1.91 -6.35 13.59
C PRO A 185 0.86 -5.53 12.86
N THR A 186 1.20 -4.27 12.57
CA THR A 186 0.36 -3.35 11.80
C THR A 186 1.08 -2.96 10.52
N PHE A 187 0.39 -3.06 9.39
CA PHE A 187 0.94 -2.73 8.07
C PHE A 187 0.21 -1.55 7.47
N GLY A 188 0.97 -0.60 6.94
CA GLY A 188 0.45 0.60 6.32
C GLY A 188 0.94 0.80 4.88
N TYR A 189 0.91 2.06 4.45
CA TYR A 189 1.33 2.51 3.14
C TYR A 189 1.66 4.01 3.22
N ASP A 190 2.60 4.52 2.44
CA ASP A 190 3.10 5.88 2.25
C ASP A 190 4.51 6.11 2.83
N ALA A 191 5.02 5.23 3.69
CA ALA A 191 6.29 5.35 4.41
C ALA A 191 6.42 6.71 5.13
N ASN A 192 5.38 7.10 5.88
CA ASN A 192 5.43 8.27 6.73
C ASN A 192 6.53 8.09 7.79
N SER A 193 7.24 9.16 8.12
CA SER A 193 8.41 9.09 9.02
C SER A 193 8.11 8.51 10.40
N ASP A 194 6.92 8.74 10.93
CA ASP A 194 6.46 8.17 12.20
C ASP A 194 6.18 6.67 12.09
N ALA A 195 5.59 6.20 10.99
CA ALA A 195 5.37 4.78 10.71
C ALA A 195 6.70 4.04 10.48
N VAL A 196 7.62 4.62 9.72
CA VAL A 196 8.96 4.06 9.52
C VAL A 196 9.71 3.95 10.86
N ALA A 197 9.66 4.98 11.71
CA ALA A 197 10.27 4.92 13.04
C ALA A 197 9.63 3.85 13.94
N ALA A 198 8.31 3.66 13.84
CA ALA A 198 7.56 2.68 14.62
C ALA A 198 7.87 1.21 14.25
N ILE A 199 8.54 0.95 13.12
CA ILE A 199 9.00 -0.40 12.78
C ILE A 199 9.93 -0.94 13.86
N ALA A 200 10.79 -0.11 14.45
CA ALA A 200 11.61 -0.48 15.61
C ALA A 200 10.79 -0.82 16.86
N GLU A 201 9.52 -0.46 16.90
CA GLU A 201 8.60 -0.67 18.03
C GLU A 201 7.55 -1.76 17.76
N GLY A 202 7.66 -2.47 16.59
CA GLY A 202 6.77 -3.57 16.22
C GLY A 202 5.72 -3.22 15.17
N TYR A 203 5.78 -2.02 14.53
CA TYR A 203 5.03 -1.78 13.29
C TYR A 203 5.55 -2.72 12.20
N GLY A 204 4.69 -3.48 11.55
CA GLY A 204 5.10 -4.58 10.68
C GLY A 204 5.80 -4.13 9.40
N GLY A 205 5.37 -2.99 8.85
CA GLY A 205 5.95 -2.41 7.66
C GLY A 205 5.02 -1.45 6.92
N THR A 206 5.57 -0.79 5.91
CA THR A 206 4.85 0.16 5.06
C THR A 206 5.40 0.12 3.64
N ILE A 207 4.73 0.76 2.69
CA ILE A 207 5.19 0.88 1.30
C ILE A 207 5.60 2.33 1.04
N SER A 208 6.83 2.54 0.63
CA SER A 208 7.28 3.82 0.07
C SER A 208 6.90 3.89 -1.41
N GLN A 209 6.19 4.94 -1.78
CA GLN A 209 5.91 5.27 -3.17
C GLN A 209 6.88 6.33 -3.71
N HIS A 210 7.96 6.61 -3.02
CA HIS A 210 8.99 7.59 -3.36
C HIS A 210 8.39 8.96 -3.76
N ALA A 211 7.69 9.60 -2.83
CA ALA A 211 7.05 10.90 -3.06
C ALA A 211 8.06 11.99 -3.47
N ASP A 212 9.30 11.91 -3.00
CA ASP A 212 10.44 12.74 -3.38
C ASP A 212 10.82 12.56 -4.86
N VAL A 213 10.90 11.31 -5.35
CA VAL A 213 11.14 10.99 -6.76
C VAL A 213 9.99 11.50 -7.63
N GLN A 214 8.74 11.30 -7.20
CA GLN A 214 7.57 11.84 -7.90
C GLN A 214 7.63 13.37 -8.01
N ALA A 215 8.01 14.05 -6.93
CA ALA A 215 8.16 15.51 -6.93
C ALA A 215 9.27 15.94 -7.90
N TYR A 216 10.45 15.28 -7.88
CA TYR A 216 11.54 15.56 -8.80
C TYR A 216 11.12 15.36 -10.26
N LEU A 217 10.54 14.20 -10.59
CA LEU A 217 10.07 13.88 -11.94
C LEU A 217 9.05 14.92 -12.43
N THR A 218 8.07 15.28 -11.58
CA THR A 218 7.03 16.26 -11.92
C THR A 218 7.65 17.62 -12.24
N LEU A 219 8.55 18.11 -11.40
CA LEU A 219 9.21 19.40 -11.61
C LEU A 219 10.10 19.39 -12.85
N ARG A 220 10.81 18.27 -13.08
CA ARG A 220 11.72 18.15 -14.23
C ARG A 220 10.96 18.08 -15.54
N VAL A 221 9.93 17.24 -15.65
CA VAL A 221 9.04 17.16 -16.81
C VAL A 221 8.42 18.52 -17.13
N LEU A 222 7.87 19.20 -16.12
CA LEU A 222 7.31 20.53 -16.29
C LEU A 222 8.34 21.55 -16.76
N ARG A 223 9.53 21.54 -16.15
CA ARG A 223 10.63 22.46 -16.54
C ARG A 223 11.08 22.22 -17.96
N ASN A 224 11.33 20.97 -18.35
CA ASN A 224 11.74 20.62 -19.71
C ASN A 224 10.72 21.07 -20.76
N ALA A 225 9.43 20.87 -20.47
CA ALA A 225 8.34 21.33 -21.34
C ALA A 225 8.34 22.87 -21.51
N LEU A 226 8.56 23.62 -20.42
CA LEU A 226 8.59 25.10 -20.48
C LEU A 226 9.83 25.64 -21.19
N ASP A 227 10.98 24.99 -21.03
CA ASP A 227 12.24 25.38 -21.68
C ASP A 227 12.31 24.91 -23.14
N GLY A 228 11.36 24.08 -23.60
CA GLY A 228 11.32 23.55 -24.97
C GLY A 228 12.44 22.55 -25.28
N VAL A 229 12.96 21.91 -24.26
CA VAL A 229 13.97 20.83 -24.38
C VAL A 229 13.28 19.47 -24.35
N ASP A 230 14.05 18.40 -24.63
CA ASP A 230 13.53 17.05 -24.54
C ASP A 230 12.99 16.77 -23.13
N ILE A 231 11.78 16.21 -23.04
CA ILE A 231 11.11 15.93 -21.76
C ILE A 231 11.93 15.05 -20.84
N ASP A 232 12.73 14.15 -21.42
CA ASP A 232 13.57 13.19 -20.69
C ASP A 232 14.90 13.77 -20.20
N THR A 233 15.21 15.05 -20.50
CA THR A 233 16.46 15.70 -20.10
C THR A 233 16.61 15.77 -18.58
N GLY A 234 17.71 15.22 -18.04
CA GLY A 234 17.98 15.12 -16.60
C GLY A 234 17.13 14.05 -15.89
N ILE A 235 16.35 13.25 -16.63
CA ILE A 235 15.59 12.10 -16.15
C ILE A 235 16.26 10.83 -16.69
N GLY A 236 15.97 10.41 -17.90
CA GLY A 236 16.59 9.26 -18.56
C GLY A 236 17.84 9.64 -19.39
N THR A 237 17.97 10.92 -19.79
CA THR A 237 19.15 11.45 -20.47
C THR A 237 19.81 12.55 -19.65
N PRO A 238 21.17 12.68 -19.65
CA PRO A 238 21.86 13.73 -18.91
C PRO A 238 21.45 15.14 -19.35
N ASP A 239 21.34 16.07 -18.40
CA ASP A 239 21.23 17.50 -18.67
C ASP A 239 22.59 18.11 -19.07
N GLU A 240 22.62 19.43 -19.35
CA GLU A 240 23.85 20.14 -19.75
C GLU A 240 24.98 20.05 -18.69
N ALA A 241 24.64 19.83 -17.43
CA ALA A 241 25.61 19.66 -16.34
C ALA A 241 25.99 18.19 -16.11
N GLY A 242 25.45 17.26 -16.92
CA GLY A 242 25.70 15.82 -16.80
C GLY A 242 24.83 15.12 -15.74
N ASN A 243 23.84 15.81 -15.16
CA ASN A 243 22.98 15.20 -14.15
C ASN A 243 21.89 14.35 -14.80
N VAL A 244 21.63 13.18 -14.23
CA VAL A 244 20.57 12.26 -14.61
C VAL A 244 20.00 11.56 -13.39
N LEU A 245 18.69 11.33 -13.35
CA LEU A 245 18.07 10.55 -12.27
C LEU A 245 18.47 9.07 -12.42
N SER A 246 18.75 8.38 -11.30
CA SER A 246 19.03 6.95 -11.34
C SER A 246 17.82 6.17 -11.88
N SER A 247 18.07 5.26 -12.83
CA SER A 247 17.05 4.35 -13.35
C SER A 247 16.57 3.32 -12.30
N ASP A 248 17.21 3.24 -11.14
CA ASP A 248 16.85 2.33 -10.07
C ASP A 248 15.64 2.83 -9.24
N VAL A 249 15.21 4.08 -9.46
CA VAL A 249 14.14 4.69 -8.66
C VAL A 249 12.88 5.02 -9.46
N PHE A 250 12.90 4.86 -10.77
CA PHE A 250 11.72 5.08 -11.62
C PHE A 250 11.76 4.22 -12.89
N THR A 251 10.59 4.08 -13.52
CA THR A 251 10.46 3.54 -14.87
C THR A 251 9.72 4.54 -15.77
N TYR A 252 10.01 4.48 -17.07
CA TYR A 252 9.31 5.29 -18.07
C TYR A 252 8.65 4.38 -19.10
N ASN A 253 7.35 4.56 -19.30
CA ASN A 253 6.62 3.91 -20.36
C ASN A 253 6.29 4.94 -21.47
N ALA A 254 6.98 4.83 -22.60
CA ALA A 254 6.87 5.79 -23.70
C ALA A 254 5.48 5.75 -24.38
N ASP A 255 4.88 4.56 -24.48
CA ASP A 255 3.56 4.38 -25.12
C ASP A 255 2.45 5.06 -24.28
N GLU A 256 2.64 5.09 -22.96
CA GLU A 256 1.74 5.72 -22.01
C GLU A 256 2.12 7.16 -21.68
N ARG A 257 3.30 7.62 -22.07
CA ARG A 257 3.90 8.90 -21.63
C ARG A 257 3.91 9.03 -20.09
N SER A 258 4.26 7.94 -19.41
CA SER A 258 4.13 7.81 -17.95
C SER A 258 5.48 7.56 -17.30
N TYR A 259 5.78 8.34 -16.26
CA TYR A 259 6.92 8.16 -15.37
C TYR A 259 6.41 7.60 -14.04
N TYR A 260 6.87 6.42 -13.69
CA TYR A 260 6.48 5.72 -12.47
C TYR A 260 7.65 5.68 -11.50
N ALA A 261 7.55 6.40 -10.38
CA ALA A 261 8.42 6.16 -9.22
C ALA A 261 8.20 4.74 -8.71
N LEU A 262 9.27 4.01 -8.42
CA LEU A 262 9.17 2.63 -7.97
C LEU A 262 8.65 2.56 -6.53
N ASN A 263 7.70 1.64 -6.27
CA ASN A 263 7.29 1.36 -4.91
C ASN A 263 8.31 0.41 -4.24
N VAL A 264 8.55 0.61 -2.94
CA VAL A 264 9.47 -0.21 -2.14
C VAL A 264 8.82 -0.59 -0.81
N ALA A 265 8.88 -1.87 -0.44
CA ALA A 265 8.49 -2.30 0.89
C ALA A 265 9.54 -1.86 1.92
N VAL A 266 9.07 -1.21 2.98
CA VAL A 266 9.88 -0.76 4.10
C VAL A 266 9.55 -1.62 5.31
N THR A 267 10.51 -2.42 5.73
CA THR A 267 10.37 -3.43 6.78
C THR A 267 11.53 -3.32 7.79
N ALA A 268 11.59 -4.24 8.74
CA ALA A 268 12.68 -4.31 9.70
C ALA A 268 14.07 -4.42 9.05
N ASP A 269 14.16 -4.91 7.81
CA ASP A 269 15.41 -5.14 7.12
C ASP A 269 16.03 -3.85 6.54
N ASN A 270 15.20 -2.83 6.23
CA ASN A 270 15.66 -1.64 5.50
C ASN A 270 15.13 -0.30 6.03
N TYR A 271 14.33 -0.27 7.08
CA TYR A 271 13.71 0.97 7.58
C TYR A 271 14.73 2.05 7.98
N GLN A 272 15.94 1.66 8.38
CA GLN A 272 16.99 2.61 8.74
C GLN A 272 17.39 3.50 7.55
N ASP A 273 17.43 2.95 6.33
CA ASP A 273 17.75 3.69 5.12
C ASP A 273 16.72 4.80 4.85
N PHE A 274 15.47 4.58 5.27
CA PHE A 274 14.37 5.55 5.14
C PHE A 274 14.34 6.58 6.28
N LEU A 275 14.84 6.24 7.48
CA LEU A 275 14.99 7.18 8.59
C LEU A 275 16.16 8.15 8.35
N ASP A 276 17.27 7.62 7.88
CA ASP A 276 18.47 8.40 7.62
C ASP A 276 18.39 9.18 6.31
N SER A 277 17.26 9.08 5.59
CA SER A 277 17.12 9.62 4.25
C SER A 277 17.15 11.15 4.21
N THR A 278 18.32 11.69 4.36
CA THR A 278 18.81 12.82 3.58
C THR A 278 19.08 12.41 2.12
N VAL A 279 18.68 11.22 1.71
CA VAL A 279 18.70 10.80 0.31
C VAL A 279 17.55 11.50 -0.41
N VAL A 280 17.74 12.77 -0.60
CA VAL A 280 17.27 13.42 -1.82
C VAL A 280 17.97 12.64 -2.93
N TYR A 281 17.24 12.01 -3.82
CA TYR A 281 17.82 11.44 -5.05
C TYR A 281 18.41 12.61 -5.83
N ALA A 282 19.59 13.05 -5.36
CA ALA A 282 20.35 14.04 -6.06
C ALA A 282 20.74 13.44 -7.40
N PRO A 283 20.59 14.18 -8.51
CA PRO A 283 21.07 13.73 -9.80
C PRO A 283 22.50 13.26 -9.61
N VAL A 284 22.80 12.02 -9.99
CA VAL A 284 24.14 11.49 -9.91
C VAL A 284 24.94 12.24 -10.96
N SER A 285 25.85 13.10 -10.53
CA SER A 285 26.86 13.67 -11.44
C SER A 285 27.80 12.54 -11.87
N ASN A 286 27.84 12.25 -13.18
CA ASN A 286 28.87 11.38 -13.76
C ASN A 286 30.27 11.92 -13.55
#